data_5372f025340cf2f3d7394dc705f87749
#
_entry.id   5372f025340cf2f3d7394dc705f87749
#
_cell.length_a   1.000
_cell.length_b   1.000
_cell.length_c   1.000
_cell.angle_alpha   90.00
_cell.angle_beta   90.00
_cell.angle_gamma   90.00
#
_symmetry.space_group_name_H-M   'P 1'
#
loop_
_entity.id
_entity.type
_entity.pdbx_description
1 polymer ?
#
loop_
_entity_poly.entity_id
_entity_poly.type
_entity_poly.pdbx_seq_one_letter_code
_entity_poly.pdbx_strand_id
1 'polypeptide(L)'
;MGRKGLGELEQQVLLALVRLGGEAYSVPLVVEMEARSGQEVSQAAVFIVLRRLEDKGLVSSRMEDAGETESGRERRYFKIEREGLQRLEQARQLVERLWDGIDTVWEG
;
A
#
# COMPACT_ATOMS: atom_id res chain seq x y z
N MET A 1 -23.80 -9.85 -0.51
CA MET A 1 -22.79 -9.45 0.43
C MET A 1 -21.73 -8.59 -0.20
N GLY A 2 -21.58 -7.41 0.29
CA GLY A 2 -20.63 -6.49 -0.26
C GLY A 2 -19.20 -6.90 0.07
N ARG A 3 -18.31 -6.49 -0.79
CA ARG A 3 -16.90 -6.67 -0.56
C ARG A 3 -16.45 -5.66 0.49
N LYS A 4 -15.60 -6.08 1.40
CA LYS A 4 -15.04 -5.13 2.34
C LYS A 4 -14.15 -4.14 1.60
N GLY A 5 -14.22 -2.89 1.98
CA GLY A 5 -13.32 -1.88 1.46
C GLY A 5 -11.90 -2.11 1.96
N LEU A 6 -10.99 -1.32 1.44
CA LEU A 6 -9.61 -1.38 1.87
C LEU A 6 -9.48 -0.81 3.27
N GLY A 7 -8.73 -1.49 4.12
CA GLY A 7 -8.38 -0.96 5.42
C GLY A 7 -7.43 0.21 5.28
N GLU A 8 -7.29 0.96 6.36
CA GLU A 8 -6.42 2.14 6.34
C GLU A 8 -4.98 1.79 6.02
N LEU A 9 -4.42 0.79 6.69
CA LEU A 9 -3.04 0.40 6.43
C LEU A 9 -2.89 -0.20 5.03
N GLU A 10 -3.90 -0.94 4.56
CA GLU A 10 -3.88 -1.46 3.20
C GLU A 10 -3.78 -0.35 2.17
N GLN A 11 -4.57 0.72 2.35
CA GLN A 11 -4.50 1.87 1.44
C GLN A 11 -3.13 2.52 1.48
N GLN A 12 -2.57 2.68 2.67
CA GLN A 12 -1.27 3.31 2.83
C GLN A 12 -0.17 2.51 2.14
N VAL A 13 -0.20 1.19 2.29
CA VAL A 13 0.78 0.32 1.65
C VAL A 13 0.67 0.39 0.12
N LEU A 14 -0.54 0.33 -0.40
CA LEU A 14 -0.74 0.42 -1.85
C LEU A 14 -0.29 1.77 -2.40
N LEU A 15 -0.59 2.86 -1.69
CA LEU A 15 -0.15 4.19 -2.11
C LEU A 15 1.36 4.31 -2.08
N ALA A 16 2.01 3.73 -1.07
CA ALA A 16 3.46 3.74 -1.01
C ALA A 16 4.07 2.97 -2.19
N LEU A 17 3.45 1.84 -2.57
CA LEU A 17 3.89 1.11 -3.76
C LEU A 17 3.81 1.98 -5.00
N VAL A 18 2.71 2.70 -5.18
CA VAL A 18 2.55 3.59 -6.33
C VAL A 18 3.65 4.66 -6.33
N ARG A 19 3.93 5.24 -5.18
CA ARG A 19 4.96 6.28 -5.07
C ARG A 19 6.35 5.76 -5.40
N LEU A 20 6.59 4.49 -5.17
CA LEU A 20 7.88 3.87 -5.46
C LEU A 20 7.94 3.23 -6.85
N GLY A 21 7.00 3.60 -7.73
CA GLY A 21 7.03 3.14 -9.11
C GLY A 21 6.23 1.88 -9.36
N GLY A 22 5.50 1.40 -8.37
CA GLY A 22 4.60 0.25 -8.54
C GLY A 22 5.13 -1.07 -8.02
N GLU A 23 6.43 -1.14 -7.70
CA GLU A 23 7.03 -2.37 -7.20
C GLU A 23 8.11 -2.04 -6.18
N ALA A 24 8.12 -2.77 -5.06
CA ALA A 24 9.14 -2.59 -4.02
C ALA A 24 9.11 -3.76 -3.05
N TYR A 25 10.17 -3.90 -2.26
CA TYR A 25 10.14 -4.80 -1.13
C TYR A 25 9.81 -3.98 0.14
N SER A 26 9.73 -4.65 1.29
CA SER A 26 9.14 -4.03 2.48
C SER A 26 9.93 -2.85 3.05
N VAL A 27 11.27 -2.89 2.97
CA VAL A 27 12.08 -1.83 3.63
C VAL A 27 11.83 -0.46 3.01
N PRO A 28 11.96 -0.27 1.69
CA PRO A 28 11.66 1.06 1.14
C PRO A 28 10.21 1.48 1.34
N LEU A 29 9.28 0.54 1.41
CA LEU A 29 7.88 0.88 1.69
C LEU A 29 7.74 1.50 3.07
N VAL A 30 8.37 0.89 4.09
CA VAL A 30 8.33 1.43 5.45
C VAL A 30 8.93 2.82 5.49
N VAL A 31 10.09 3.01 4.84
CA VAL A 31 10.75 4.31 4.81
C VAL A 31 9.83 5.37 4.18
N GLU A 32 9.20 5.03 3.06
CA GLU A 32 8.30 5.96 2.38
C GLU A 32 7.09 6.30 3.24
N MET A 33 6.50 5.28 3.86
CA MET A 33 5.32 5.48 4.70
C MET A 33 5.64 6.34 5.91
N GLU A 34 6.77 6.10 6.55
CA GLU A 34 7.18 6.92 7.71
C GLU A 34 7.46 8.36 7.31
N ALA A 35 8.13 8.54 6.17
CA ALA A 35 8.43 9.88 5.70
C ALA A 35 7.17 10.68 5.40
N ARG A 36 6.13 10.02 4.89
CA ARG A 36 4.90 10.71 4.51
C ARG A 36 3.95 10.91 5.68
N SER A 37 3.88 9.93 6.59
CA SER A 37 2.92 10.00 7.68
C SER A 37 3.48 10.67 8.93
N GLY A 38 4.79 10.72 9.06
CA GLY A 38 5.43 11.22 10.27
C GLY A 38 5.27 10.28 11.46
N GLN A 39 4.84 9.04 11.21
CA GLN A 39 4.60 8.07 12.27
C GLN A 39 5.47 6.84 12.05
N GLU A 40 5.81 6.17 13.13
CA GLU A 40 6.53 4.91 13.03
C GLU A 40 5.65 3.84 12.40
N VAL A 41 6.26 3.02 11.55
CA VAL A 41 5.56 1.95 10.85
C VAL A 41 6.30 0.65 11.08
N SER A 42 5.56 -0.37 11.51
CA SER A 42 6.13 -1.69 11.75
C SER A 42 6.38 -2.41 10.42
N GLN A 43 7.63 -2.80 10.19
CA GLN A 43 7.97 -3.57 8.99
C GLN A 43 7.23 -4.91 8.96
N ALA A 44 7.09 -5.55 10.12
CA ALA A 44 6.36 -6.81 10.19
C ALA A 44 4.89 -6.62 9.82
N ALA A 45 4.27 -5.54 10.29
CA ALA A 45 2.87 -5.26 9.95
C ALA A 45 2.71 -5.00 8.45
N VAL A 46 3.64 -4.26 7.86
CA VAL A 46 3.60 -3.99 6.42
C VAL A 46 3.71 -5.29 5.63
N PHE A 47 4.60 -6.18 6.03
CA PHE A 47 4.75 -7.46 5.33
C PHE A 47 3.47 -8.29 5.43
N ILE A 48 2.85 -8.33 6.61
CA ILE A 48 1.59 -9.07 6.78
C ILE A 48 0.51 -8.49 5.88
N VAL A 49 0.43 -7.17 5.81
CA VAL A 49 -0.55 -6.50 4.95
C VAL A 49 -0.27 -6.82 3.48
N LEU A 50 0.99 -6.79 3.05
CA LEU A 50 1.34 -7.13 1.68
C LEU A 50 0.90 -8.54 1.32
N ARG A 51 1.09 -9.50 2.23
CA ARG A 51 0.65 -10.87 1.97
C ARG A 51 -0.87 -10.94 1.88
N ARG A 52 -1.56 -10.19 2.72
CA ARG A 52 -3.02 -10.12 2.66
C ARG A 52 -3.50 -9.50 1.34
N LEU A 53 -2.82 -8.46 0.89
CA LEU A 53 -3.15 -7.83 -0.39
C LEU A 53 -2.90 -8.79 -1.56
N GLU A 54 -1.85 -9.59 -1.45
CA GLU A 54 -1.56 -10.61 -2.46
C GLU A 54 -2.68 -11.66 -2.50
N ASP A 55 -3.16 -12.09 -1.35
CA ASP A 55 -4.26 -13.04 -1.28
C ASP A 55 -5.53 -12.49 -1.91
N LYS A 56 -5.71 -11.18 -1.87
CA LYS A 56 -6.85 -10.52 -2.49
C LYS A 56 -6.65 -10.23 -3.97
N GLY A 57 -5.48 -10.53 -4.52
CA GLY A 57 -5.17 -10.25 -5.92
C GLY A 57 -4.85 -8.80 -6.23
N LEU A 58 -4.61 -7.99 -5.22
CA LEU A 58 -4.34 -6.56 -5.41
C LEU A 58 -2.86 -6.27 -5.65
N VAL A 59 -2.01 -7.17 -5.22
CA VAL A 59 -0.58 -7.14 -5.54
C VAL A 59 -0.14 -8.56 -5.91
N SER A 60 0.99 -8.67 -6.61
CA SER A 60 1.66 -9.93 -6.84
C SER A 60 3.06 -9.84 -6.26
N SER A 61 3.73 -10.96 -6.12
CA SER A 61 5.08 -10.93 -5.56
C SER A 61 6.02 -11.85 -6.32
N ARG A 62 7.30 -11.55 -6.21
CA ARG A 62 8.36 -12.37 -6.75
C ARG A 62 9.56 -12.32 -5.82
N MET A 63 10.35 -13.38 -5.85
CA MET A 63 11.60 -13.39 -5.09
C MET A 63 12.73 -12.94 -5.99
N GLU A 64 13.59 -12.07 -5.46
CA GLU A 64 14.83 -11.72 -6.13
C GLU A 64 15.91 -12.66 -5.60
N ASP A 65 16.65 -13.28 -6.50
CA ASP A 65 17.68 -14.24 -6.10
C ASP A 65 18.79 -13.57 -5.29
N ALA A 66 19.32 -14.30 -4.33
CA ALA A 66 20.39 -13.81 -3.48
C ALA A 66 21.58 -13.29 -4.29
N GLY A 67 21.88 -13.91 -5.43
CA GLY A 67 22.98 -13.47 -6.28
C GLY A 67 22.74 -12.17 -7.01
N GLU A 68 21.49 -11.69 -7.05
CA GLU A 68 21.13 -10.44 -7.71
C GLU A 68 21.08 -9.26 -6.75
N THR A 69 21.19 -9.50 -5.45
CA THR A 69 21.12 -8.44 -4.45
C THR A 69 22.51 -8.09 -3.95
N GLU A 70 22.70 -6.82 -3.60
CA GLU A 70 23.98 -6.37 -3.04
C GLU A 70 24.30 -7.03 -1.71
N SER A 71 23.27 -7.32 -0.93
CA SER A 71 23.44 -7.91 0.39
C SER A 71 23.62 -9.43 0.35
N GLY A 72 23.40 -10.05 -0.79
CA GLY A 72 23.39 -11.49 -0.91
C GLY A 72 22.21 -12.16 -0.27
N ARG A 73 21.16 -11.41 0.05
CA ARG A 73 19.94 -11.93 0.65
C ARG A 73 18.82 -11.96 -0.37
N GLU A 74 17.97 -12.96 -0.26
CA GLU A 74 16.76 -12.99 -1.07
C GLU A 74 15.81 -11.91 -0.58
N ARG A 75 15.14 -11.26 -1.53
CA ARG A 75 14.13 -10.24 -1.22
C ARG A 75 12.84 -10.58 -1.95
N ARG A 76 11.74 -10.40 -1.25
CA ARG A 76 10.43 -10.56 -1.88
C ARG A 76 9.95 -9.18 -2.31
N TYR A 77 9.79 -9.00 -3.61
CA TYR A 77 9.23 -7.78 -4.19
C TYR A 77 7.75 -7.94 -4.39
N PHE A 78 7.02 -6.87 -4.12
CA PHE A 78 5.57 -6.81 -4.32
C PHE A 78 5.28 -5.77 -5.37
N LYS A 79 4.40 -6.10 -6.29
CA LYS A 79 4.01 -5.23 -7.40
C LYS A 79 2.51 -4.99 -7.34
N ILE A 80 2.10 -3.74 -7.47
CA ILE A 80 0.68 -3.42 -7.48
C ILE A 80 0.07 -3.90 -8.80
N GLU A 81 -1.10 -4.54 -8.70
CA GLU A 81 -1.83 -5.03 -9.87
C GLU A 81 -2.91 -4.03 -10.24
N ARG A 82 -3.47 -4.20 -11.44
CA ARG A 82 -4.56 -3.33 -11.89
C ARG A 82 -5.69 -3.27 -10.86
N GLU A 83 -6.05 -4.43 -10.31
CA GLU A 83 -7.09 -4.49 -9.27
C GLU A 83 -6.74 -3.61 -8.07
N GLY A 84 -5.47 -3.56 -7.68
CA GLY A 84 -5.03 -2.72 -6.58
C GLY A 84 -5.22 -1.25 -6.89
N LEU A 85 -4.87 -0.84 -8.12
CA LEU A 85 -5.07 0.54 -8.54
C LEU A 85 -6.55 0.90 -8.57
N GLN A 86 -7.38 -0.02 -9.07
CA GLN A 86 -8.82 0.20 -9.11
C GLN A 86 -9.42 0.36 -7.72
N ARG A 87 -8.97 -0.46 -6.78
CA ARG A 87 -9.47 -0.38 -5.41
C ARG A 87 -9.05 0.92 -4.74
N LEU A 88 -7.83 1.39 -5.00
CA LEU A 88 -7.39 2.70 -4.50
C LEU A 88 -8.25 3.82 -5.06
N GLU A 89 -8.51 3.77 -6.37
CA GLU A 89 -9.32 4.80 -7.01
C GLU A 89 -10.73 4.81 -6.45
N GLN A 90 -11.32 3.64 -6.25
CA GLN A 90 -12.66 3.51 -5.67
C GLN A 90 -12.70 4.06 -4.25
N ALA A 91 -11.67 3.78 -3.46
CA ALA A 91 -11.60 4.27 -2.08
C ALA A 91 -11.51 5.79 -2.07
N ARG A 92 -10.72 6.38 -2.96
CA ARG A 92 -10.60 7.83 -3.07
C ARG A 92 -11.93 8.46 -3.48
N GLN A 93 -12.57 7.89 -4.48
CA GLN A 93 -13.84 8.43 -4.98
C GLN A 93 -14.93 8.38 -3.90
N LEU A 94 -14.95 7.33 -3.12
CA LEU A 94 -15.92 7.23 -2.04
C LEU A 94 -15.72 8.36 -1.04
N VAL A 95 -14.49 8.60 -0.63
CA VAL A 95 -14.19 9.65 0.33
C VAL A 95 -14.54 11.01 -0.28
N GLU A 96 -14.21 11.22 -1.55
CA GLU A 96 -14.52 12.48 -2.24
C GLU A 96 -16.02 12.73 -2.29
N ARG A 97 -16.81 11.66 -2.55
CA ARG A 97 -18.26 11.81 -2.55
C ARG A 97 -18.81 12.16 -1.18
N LEU A 98 -18.20 11.61 -0.15
CA LEU A 98 -18.61 11.91 1.21
C LEU A 98 -18.28 13.35 1.61
N TRP A 99 -17.18 13.87 1.09
CA TRP A 99 -16.80 15.27 1.32
C TRP A 99 -17.59 16.25 0.46
N ASP A 100 -18.20 15.79 -0.62
CA ASP A 100 -18.90 16.66 -1.55
C ASP A 100 -19.97 17.45 -0.84
N GLY A 101 -19.99 18.75 -1.07
CA GLY A 101 -20.94 19.66 -0.40
C GLY A 101 -20.51 20.14 0.95
N ILE A 102 -19.38 19.65 1.47
CA ILE A 102 -18.85 20.11 2.74
C ILE A 102 -17.73 21.11 2.45
N ASP A 103 -18.06 22.38 2.52
CA ASP A 103 -17.11 23.43 2.16
C ASP A 103 -16.17 23.78 3.26
N THR A 104 -16.60 23.61 4.49
CA THR A 104 -15.85 24.11 5.61
C THR A 104 -15.61 23.04 6.61
N VAL A 105 -14.38 22.96 7.02
CA VAL A 105 -14.06 22.12 8.14
C VAL A 105 -14.57 22.83 9.38
N TRP A 106 -15.07 22.07 10.30
CA TRP A 106 -15.53 22.50 11.56
C TRP A 106 -14.57 23.44 12.25
N GLU A 107 -15.07 24.59 12.64
CA GLU A 107 -14.25 25.53 13.37
C GLU A 107 -14.68 25.52 14.80
N GLY A 108 -14.40 24.71 15.48
CA GLY A 108 -14.89 24.75 16.71
C GLY A 108 -14.79 24.79 17.92
#